data_5eac1e1f11ac012e0503a25a34fed511
#
_entry.id   5eac1e1f11ac012e0503a25a34fed511
#
_cell.length_a   1.000
_cell.length_b   1.000
_cell.length_c   1.000
_cell.angle_alpha   90.00
_cell.angle_beta   90.00
_cell.angle_gamma   90.00
#
_symmetry.space_group_name_H-M   'P 1'
#
loop_
_entity.id
_entity.type
_entity.pdbx_description
1 polymer ?
#
loop_
_entity_poly.entity_id
_entity_poly.type
_entity_poly.pdbx_seq_one_letter_code
_entity_poly.pdbx_strand_id
1 'polypeptide(L)'
;MAATYSLRPLALLLLAGVTLPVSAQRADQSQYVGSNTCEECHRQGYRRFGATKMAKVFFEAPRNELEARGCEACHGAGREHVEAARAHDLARANQTTYSGPASGQFIIRFGKGSPLSAQEQSARCLQCHEKGQRLFWQGSGHEARGLGCGTCHQVHQNQPAAVAAAAFKQPLTTDTLFPKRTQMEVCFECHPMRRAQLQRSSHMPLREGSMACASCHNPHGGPNPKMLVAATVNETCYKCHPERRGPFLFEHPPVMENCSTCHEPHGSARPQLLKLNPPRLCQECHASTGHPSAPQLATSHYVFNRGCTNCHSQIHGSNHPAGSRFQR
;
A
#
# COMPACT_ATOMS: atom_id res chain seq x y z
N MET A 1 -55.30 -8.33 52.57
CA MET A 1 -53.91 -8.13 52.99
C MET A 1 -53.26 -7.20 51.95
N ALA A 2 -53.16 -5.91 52.35
CA ALA A 2 -52.63 -4.88 51.47
C ALA A 2 -51.13 -4.66 51.80
N ALA A 3 -50.24 -4.84 50.77
CA ALA A 3 -48.80 -4.61 50.94
C ALA A 3 -48.50 -3.16 50.57
N THR A 4 -48.03 -2.39 51.52
CA THR A 4 -47.58 -1.01 51.37
C THR A 4 -46.13 -1.00 50.87
N TYR A 5 -45.89 -0.49 49.65
CA TYR A 5 -44.57 -0.22 49.11
C TYR A 5 -44.09 1.17 49.60
N SER A 6 -43.00 1.19 50.33
CA SER A 6 -42.29 2.38 50.76
C SER A 6 -41.34 2.85 49.67
N LEU A 7 -41.57 4.03 49.09
CA LEU A 7 -40.67 4.72 48.18
C LEU A 7 -39.54 5.40 48.97
N ARG A 8 -38.31 4.93 48.79
CA ARG A 8 -37.11 5.64 49.25
C ARG A 8 -36.68 6.68 48.20
N PRO A 9 -36.34 7.89 48.59
CA PRO A 9 -35.87 8.91 47.67
C PRO A 9 -34.43 8.57 47.18
N LEU A 10 -34.23 8.56 45.88
CA LEU A 10 -32.95 8.44 45.22
C LEU A 10 -32.24 9.79 45.26
N ALA A 11 -31.17 9.91 46.05
CA ALA A 11 -30.35 11.11 46.10
C ALA A 11 -29.54 11.20 44.80
N LEU A 12 -29.81 12.18 43.95
CA LEU A 12 -29.09 12.52 42.74
C LEU A 12 -27.77 13.21 43.15
N LEU A 13 -26.66 12.49 43.10
CA LEU A 13 -25.31 13.07 43.22
C LEU A 13 -24.98 13.78 41.90
N LEU A 14 -25.08 15.10 41.89
CA LEU A 14 -24.55 15.96 40.85
C LEU A 14 -23.02 15.94 40.92
N LEU A 15 -22.39 15.14 40.06
CA LEU A 15 -20.96 15.23 39.78
C LEU A 15 -20.71 16.51 38.99
N ALA A 16 -20.24 17.56 39.68
CA ALA A 16 -19.69 18.75 39.05
C ALA A 16 -18.41 18.34 38.30
N GLY A 17 -18.51 18.16 36.98
CA GLY A 17 -17.39 17.93 36.08
C GLY A 17 -16.49 19.16 36.07
N VAL A 18 -15.35 19.08 36.73
CA VAL A 18 -14.27 20.07 36.60
C VAL A 18 -13.68 19.88 35.20
N THR A 19 -14.16 20.65 34.24
CA THR A 19 -13.50 20.80 32.93
C THR A 19 -12.24 21.64 33.15
N LEU A 20 -11.09 20.97 33.32
CA LEU A 20 -9.80 21.63 33.20
C LEU A 20 -9.68 22.15 31.77
N PRO A 21 -9.38 23.44 31.53
CA PRO A 21 -9.10 23.91 30.22
C PRO A 21 -7.82 23.19 29.73
N VAL A 22 -7.93 22.44 28.65
CA VAL A 22 -6.79 21.98 27.90
C VAL A 22 -6.20 23.24 27.28
N SER A 23 -5.28 23.90 28.00
CA SER A 23 -4.42 24.92 27.44
C SER A 23 -3.58 24.21 26.37
N ALA A 24 -3.99 24.30 25.12
CA ALA A 24 -3.12 23.99 23.98
C ALA A 24 -1.92 24.95 24.15
N GLN A 25 -0.83 24.42 24.70
CA GLN A 25 0.43 25.15 24.77
C GLN A 25 0.77 25.51 23.31
N ARG A 26 0.61 26.81 22.94
CA ARG A 26 1.18 27.32 21.71
C ARG A 26 2.66 27.00 21.78
N ALA A 27 3.12 26.13 20.89
CA ALA A 27 4.54 25.82 20.78
C ALA A 27 5.28 27.15 20.69
N ASP A 28 6.27 27.31 21.55
CA ASP A 28 7.06 28.54 21.60
C ASP A 28 7.69 28.78 20.21
N GLN A 29 7.20 29.79 19.52
CA GLN A 29 7.66 30.15 18.18
C GLN A 29 9.16 30.47 18.14
N SER A 30 9.74 30.82 19.28
CA SER A 30 11.19 31.10 19.38
C SER A 30 12.05 29.86 19.11
N GLN A 31 11.48 28.64 19.23
CA GLN A 31 12.21 27.38 18.99
C GLN A 31 12.39 27.04 17.51
N TYR A 32 11.66 27.73 16.61
CA TYR A 32 11.74 27.51 15.16
C TYR A 32 12.67 28.51 14.51
N VAL A 33 13.52 28.03 13.60
CA VAL A 33 14.58 28.84 12.95
C VAL A 33 14.31 29.09 11.46
N GLY A 34 13.36 28.38 10.87
CA GLY A 34 12.99 28.46 9.46
C GLY A 34 13.89 27.71 8.50
N SER A 35 13.31 27.33 7.36
CA SER A 35 13.96 26.46 6.37
C SER A 35 15.24 27.04 5.76
N ASN A 36 15.35 28.37 5.64
CA ASN A 36 16.56 29.03 5.11
C ASN A 36 17.78 28.76 5.99
N THR A 37 17.61 28.72 7.30
CA THR A 37 18.69 28.37 8.24
C THR A 37 19.16 26.93 8.02
N CYS A 38 18.23 26.00 7.69
CA CYS A 38 18.59 24.63 7.38
C CYS A 38 19.39 24.52 6.07
N GLU A 39 19.11 25.37 5.07
CA GLU A 39 19.82 25.40 3.79
C GLU A 39 21.30 25.69 3.95
N GLU A 40 21.70 26.53 4.90
CA GLU A 40 23.10 26.93 5.14
C GLU A 40 24.02 25.69 5.23
N CYS A 41 23.58 24.65 5.93
CA CYS A 41 24.35 23.41 6.13
C CYS A 41 23.84 22.25 5.27
N HIS A 42 22.54 22.16 5.01
CA HIS A 42 21.88 21.05 4.33
C HIS A 42 21.47 21.34 2.88
N ARG A 43 22.31 22.08 2.12
CA ARG A 43 22.04 22.55 0.75
C ARG A 43 21.52 21.47 -0.19
N GLN A 44 22.09 20.28 -0.12
CA GLN A 44 21.69 19.19 -1.01
C GLN A 44 20.30 18.64 -0.65
N GLY A 45 20.02 18.46 0.64
CA GLY A 45 18.70 18.05 1.14
C GLY A 45 17.61 19.06 0.79
N TYR A 46 17.92 20.34 1.01
CA TYR A 46 17.04 21.46 0.70
C TYR A 46 16.67 21.48 -0.80
N ARG A 47 17.65 21.44 -1.70
CA ARG A 47 17.42 21.41 -3.15
C ARG A 47 16.62 20.18 -3.60
N ARG A 48 16.92 19.01 -3.06
CA ARG A 48 16.21 17.78 -3.40
C ARG A 48 14.75 17.81 -2.95
N PHE A 49 14.50 18.29 -1.75
CA PHE A 49 13.14 18.50 -1.27
C PHE A 49 12.43 19.57 -2.10
N GLY A 50 13.06 20.71 -2.34
CA GLY A 50 12.52 21.82 -3.13
C GLY A 50 12.06 21.44 -4.54
N ALA A 51 12.68 20.41 -5.13
CA ALA A 51 12.26 19.88 -6.44
C ALA A 51 10.97 19.04 -6.39
N THR A 52 10.41 18.75 -5.23
CA THR A 52 9.22 17.91 -5.08
C THR A 52 7.93 18.74 -5.11
N LYS A 53 6.82 18.12 -5.53
CA LYS A 53 5.48 18.74 -5.42
C LYS A 53 5.12 19.06 -3.96
N MET A 54 5.60 18.25 -3.02
CA MET A 54 5.36 18.46 -1.60
C MET A 54 6.01 19.74 -1.10
N ALA A 55 7.25 20.03 -1.55
CA ALA A 55 7.95 21.25 -1.16
C ALA A 55 7.22 22.55 -1.57
N LYS A 56 6.50 22.53 -2.69
CA LYS A 56 5.69 23.69 -3.12
C LYS A 56 4.67 24.10 -2.07
N VAL A 57 4.04 23.13 -1.41
CA VAL A 57 3.10 23.42 -0.32
C VAL A 57 3.80 24.08 0.85
N PHE A 58 4.99 23.60 1.24
CA PHE A 58 5.71 24.11 2.41
C PHE A 58 6.47 25.42 2.17
N PHE A 59 6.93 25.64 0.94
CA PHE A 59 7.81 26.78 0.63
C PHE A 59 7.08 27.91 -0.10
N GLU A 60 6.10 27.58 -0.96
CA GLU A 60 5.48 28.58 -1.83
C GLU A 60 4.04 28.92 -1.39
N ALA A 61 3.28 27.96 -0.90
CA ALA A 61 1.86 28.13 -0.60
C ALA A 61 1.41 27.34 0.65
N PRO A 62 1.95 27.62 1.84
CA PRO A 62 1.51 26.96 3.07
C PRO A 62 0.08 27.34 3.42
N ARG A 63 -0.75 26.36 3.76
CA ARG A 63 -2.18 26.52 4.04
C ARG A 63 -2.49 26.68 5.53
N ASN A 64 -1.51 26.39 6.38
CA ASN A 64 -1.61 26.47 7.84
C ASN A 64 -0.24 26.66 8.49
N GLU A 65 -0.22 26.91 9.80
CA GLU A 65 1.00 27.15 10.57
C GLU A 65 1.98 25.96 10.52
N LEU A 66 1.49 24.72 10.51
CA LEU A 66 2.35 23.54 10.42
C LEU A 66 3.09 23.49 9.08
N GLU A 67 2.40 23.73 7.99
CA GLU A 67 3.01 23.79 6.66
C GLU A 67 4.00 24.94 6.53
N ALA A 68 3.69 26.11 7.13
CA ALA A 68 4.56 27.27 7.14
C ALA A 68 5.91 27.04 7.87
N ARG A 69 6.01 26.02 8.73
CA ARG A 69 7.27 25.64 9.38
C ARG A 69 8.28 25.00 8.42
N GLY A 70 7.89 24.66 7.21
CA GLY A 70 8.79 24.09 6.21
C GLY A 70 9.46 22.79 6.66
N CYS A 71 10.80 22.76 6.72
CA CYS A 71 11.56 21.59 7.16
C CYS A 71 11.17 21.13 8.58
N GLU A 72 10.91 22.09 9.46
CA GLU A 72 10.60 21.86 10.87
C GLU A 72 9.20 21.28 11.09
N ALA A 73 8.32 21.30 10.08
CA ALA A 73 7.03 20.60 10.12
C ALA A 73 7.20 19.08 10.31
N CYS A 74 8.26 18.53 9.75
CA CYS A 74 8.58 17.10 9.84
C CYS A 74 9.67 16.82 10.86
N HIS A 75 10.72 17.65 10.87
CA HIS A 75 11.92 17.43 11.68
C HIS A 75 11.83 17.98 13.10
N GLY A 76 10.77 18.75 13.42
CA GLY A 76 10.62 19.43 14.72
C GLY A 76 11.41 20.74 14.78
N ALA A 77 11.30 21.43 15.93
CA ALA A 77 11.98 22.70 16.17
C ALA A 77 13.50 22.57 16.08
N GLY A 78 14.13 23.43 15.31
CA GLY A 78 15.53 23.31 14.91
C GLY A 78 16.52 24.14 15.72
N ARG A 79 16.08 25.01 16.66
CA ARG A 79 16.97 25.94 17.37
C ARG A 79 18.11 25.21 18.08
N GLU A 80 17.83 24.28 18.95
CA GLU A 80 18.85 23.55 19.72
C GLU A 80 19.80 22.78 18.80
N HIS A 81 19.26 22.20 17.71
CA HIS A 81 20.08 21.54 16.70
C HIS A 81 21.09 22.51 16.06
N VAL A 82 20.64 23.69 15.63
CA VAL A 82 21.46 24.68 14.97
C VAL A 82 22.52 25.23 15.93
N GLU A 83 22.15 25.54 17.17
CA GLU A 83 23.07 26.02 18.19
C GLU A 83 24.16 24.99 18.50
N ALA A 84 23.80 23.74 18.70
CA ALA A 84 24.75 22.64 18.94
C ALA A 84 25.67 22.39 17.72
N ALA A 85 25.11 22.45 16.50
CA ALA A 85 25.90 22.28 15.28
C ALA A 85 26.93 23.41 15.09
N ARG A 86 26.52 24.66 15.27
CA ARG A 86 27.41 25.83 15.19
C ARG A 86 28.50 25.80 16.26
N ALA A 87 28.15 25.40 17.49
CA ALA A 87 29.13 25.25 18.56
C ALA A 87 30.17 24.16 18.26
N HIS A 88 29.73 23.04 17.69
CA HIS A 88 30.65 21.99 17.24
C HIS A 88 31.59 22.48 16.13
N ASP A 89 31.07 23.19 15.14
CA ASP A 89 31.86 23.69 14.01
C ASP A 89 32.85 24.76 14.47
N LEU A 90 32.47 25.61 15.42
CA LEU A 90 33.36 26.60 16.03
C LEU A 90 34.50 25.92 16.81
N ALA A 91 34.19 24.89 17.59
CA ALA A 91 35.25 24.15 18.30
C ALA A 91 36.21 23.46 17.32
N ARG A 92 35.72 22.92 16.24
CA ARG A 92 36.50 22.32 15.15
C ARG A 92 37.40 23.37 14.47
N ALA A 93 36.87 24.55 14.16
CA ALA A 93 37.63 25.64 13.56
C ALA A 93 38.75 26.12 14.47
N ASN A 94 38.53 26.16 15.78
CA ASN A 94 39.48 26.54 16.78
C ASN A 94 40.41 25.40 17.24
N GLN A 95 40.32 24.24 16.62
CA GLN A 95 41.06 23.04 17.00
C GLN A 95 40.88 22.62 18.48
N THR A 96 39.72 22.89 19.05
CA THR A 96 39.34 22.53 20.41
C THR A 96 38.36 21.33 20.41
N THR A 97 38.28 20.64 21.54
CA THR A 97 37.34 19.53 21.69
C THR A 97 35.93 20.06 22.01
N TYR A 98 34.94 19.66 21.21
CA TYR A 98 33.54 19.89 21.55
C TYR A 98 33.06 18.86 22.58
N SER A 99 32.64 19.34 23.75
CA SER A 99 32.15 18.50 24.85
C SER A 99 30.61 18.50 25.01
N GLY A 100 29.92 19.26 24.15
CA GLY A 100 28.45 19.35 24.17
C GLY A 100 27.73 18.13 23.54
N PRO A 101 26.43 18.12 23.62
CA PRO A 101 25.62 17.03 23.04
C PRO A 101 25.68 17.06 21.50
N ALA A 102 25.58 15.89 20.88
CA ALA A 102 25.54 15.79 19.43
C ALA A 102 24.29 16.46 18.88
N SER A 103 24.45 17.36 17.90
CA SER A 103 23.34 18.14 17.32
C SER A 103 22.17 17.28 16.81
N GLY A 104 22.46 16.08 16.33
CA GLY A 104 21.44 15.14 15.87
C GLY A 104 20.47 14.61 16.94
N GLN A 105 20.71 14.88 18.22
CA GLN A 105 19.79 14.54 19.31
C GLN A 105 18.58 15.50 19.37
N PHE A 106 18.73 16.70 18.88
CA PHE A 106 17.73 17.76 18.96
C PHE A 106 16.83 17.85 17.73
N ILE A 107 16.95 16.92 16.78
CA ILE A 107 16.18 16.94 15.55
C ILE A 107 15.62 15.54 15.25
N ILE A 108 14.40 15.50 14.75
CA ILE A 108 13.78 14.23 14.36
C ILE A 108 14.44 13.73 13.07
N ARG A 109 15.00 12.53 13.17
CA ARG A 109 15.59 11.82 12.02
C ARG A 109 14.66 10.72 11.55
N PHE A 110 14.64 10.48 10.25
CA PHE A 110 13.82 9.45 9.61
C PHE A 110 14.73 8.35 9.03
N GLY A 111 14.14 7.16 8.87
CA GLY A 111 14.80 6.01 8.27
C GLY A 111 15.52 5.10 9.27
N LYS A 112 16.37 4.23 8.74
CA LYS A 112 17.15 3.29 9.57
C LYS A 112 18.11 4.06 10.48
N GLY A 113 18.11 3.71 11.76
CA GLY A 113 18.93 4.42 12.75
C GLY A 113 18.28 5.66 13.38
N SER A 114 17.02 5.94 13.06
CA SER A 114 16.20 6.85 13.85
C SER A 114 15.97 6.27 15.26
N PRO A 115 15.97 7.11 16.31
CA PRO A 115 15.55 6.67 17.63
C PRO A 115 14.03 6.42 17.71
N LEU A 116 13.26 6.97 16.76
CA LEU A 116 11.82 6.80 16.68
C LEU A 116 11.46 5.47 15.99
N SER A 117 10.44 4.80 16.50
CA SER A 117 9.83 3.66 15.84
C SER A 117 9.25 4.03 14.47
N ALA A 118 9.02 3.05 13.61
CA ALA A 118 8.38 3.27 12.31
C ALA A 118 7.00 3.91 12.44
N GLN A 119 6.26 3.58 13.50
CA GLN A 119 4.95 4.14 13.79
C GLN A 119 5.04 5.63 14.16
N GLU A 120 5.97 6.00 15.05
CA GLU A 120 6.19 7.40 15.43
C GLU A 120 6.67 8.25 14.25
N GLN A 121 7.55 7.71 13.41
CA GLN A 121 7.95 8.35 12.15
C GLN A 121 6.75 8.55 11.22
N SER A 122 5.90 7.54 11.05
CA SER A 122 4.71 7.58 10.21
C SER A 122 3.67 8.58 10.73
N ALA A 123 3.54 8.73 12.05
CA ALA A 123 2.62 9.69 12.66
C ALA A 123 2.88 11.13 12.19
N ARG A 124 4.15 11.48 11.90
CA ARG A 124 4.49 12.80 11.33
C ARG A 124 3.91 13.01 9.93
N CYS A 125 3.89 11.97 9.12
CA CYS A 125 3.31 12.02 7.78
C CYS A 125 1.78 12.07 7.85
N LEU A 126 1.20 11.29 8.74
CA LEU A 126 -0.25 11.15 8.91
C LEU A 126 -0.93 12.41 9.41
N GLN A 127 -0.24 13.35 10.03
CA GLN A 127 -0.80 14.66 10.37
C GLN A 127 -1.44 15.37 9.16
N CYS A 128 -0.93 15.10 7.95
CA CYS A 128 -1.45 15.66 6.70
C CYS A 128 -1.96 14.59 5.73
N HIS A 129 -1.40 13.38 5.77
CA HIS A 129 -1.64 12.30 4.81
C HIS A 129 -2.57 11.20 5.36
N GLU A 130 -3.62 11.56 6.11
CA GLU A 130 -4.54 10.63 6.76
C GLU A 130 -5.68 10.14 5.85
N LYS A 131 -5.96 10.85 4.75
CA LYS A 131 -7.14 10.67 3.90
C LYS A 131 -6.88 9.82 2.64
N GLY A 132 -7.96 9.40 2.00
CA GLY A 132 -7.93 8.68 0.73
C GLY A 132 -7.35 7.28 0.87
N GLN A 133 -6.45 6.90 0.01
CA GLN A 133 -5.86 5.55 0.00
C GLN A 133 -5.10 5.18 1.29
N ARG A 134 -4.79 6.13 2.15
CA ARG A 134 -4.05 5.94 3.40
C ARG A 134 -4.94 5.73 4.62
N LEU A 135 -6.27 5.81 4.43
CA LEU A 135 -7.27 5.63 5.50
C LEU A 135 -7.11 4.30 6.25
N PHE A 136 -6.66 3.26 5.56
CA PHE A 136 -6.47 1.91 6.13
C PHE A 136 -5.03 1.63 6.57
N TRP A 137 -4.18 2.67 6.71
CA TRP A 137 -2.79 2.47 7.10
C TRP A 137 -2.69 1.82 8.48
N GLN A 138 -3.40 2.36 9.45
CA GLN A 138 -3.45 1.78 10.79
C GLN A 138 -4.10 0.39 10.75
N GLY A 139 -3.40 -0.59 11.29
CA GLY A 139 -3.81 -1.99 11.23
C GLY A 139 -3.53 -2.69 9.88
N SER A 140 -2.90 -2.01 8.93
CA SER A 140 -2.51 -2.63 7.66
C SER A 140 -1.45 -3.72 7.85
N GLY A 141 -1.39 -4.65 6.89
CA GLY A 141 -0.39 -5.70 6.90
C GLY A 141 1.06 -5.19 6.86
N HIS A 142 1.31 -3.99 6.33
CA HIS A 142 2.63 -3.36 6.31
C HIS A 142 2.95 -2.71 7.66
N GLU A 143 2.04 -1.94 8.23
CA GLU A 143 2.23 -1.34 9.55
C GLU A 143 2.43 -2.39 10.63
N ALA A 144 1.61 -3.45 10.64
CA ALA A 144 1.70 -4.56 11.59
C ALA A 144 3.05 -5.30 11.55
N ARG A 145 3.83 -5.13 10.46
CA ARG A 145 5.20 -5.65 10.32
C ARG A 145 6.28 -4.62 10.62
N GLY A 146 5.92 -3.48 11.21
CA GLY A 146 6.86 -2.43 11.59
C GLY A 146 7.39 -1.62 10.40
N LEU A 147 6.70 -1.62 9.26
CA LEU A 147 7.05 -0.76 8.15
C LEU A 147 6.46 0.65 8.37
N GLY A 148 7.22 1.66 8.01
CA GLY A 148 6.77 3.05 8.06
C GLY A 148 6.73 3.66 6.65
N CYS A 149 6.17 4.87 6.55
CA CYS A 149 6.08 5.60 5.28
C CYS A 149 7.46 5.74 4.61
N GLY A 150 8.50 6.04 5.39
CA GLY A 150 9.87 6.18 4.91
C GLY A 150 10.54 4.90 4.41
N THR A 151 9.92 3.72 4.63
CA THR A 151 10.40 2.46 4.06
C THR A 151 10.20 2.41 2.55
N CYS A 152 9.08 2.98 2.07
CA CYS A 152 8.71 2.98 0.65
C CYS A 152 8.85 4.36 0.00
N HIS A 153 8.80 5.44 0.77
CA HIS A 153 8.84 6.82 0.26
C HIS A 153 10.10 7.55 0.76
N GLN A 154 10.71 8.32 -0.12
CA GLN A 154 11.88 9.14 0.20
C GLN A 154 11.61 10.60 -0.17
N VAL A 155 11.36 11.42 0.83
CA VAL A 155 10.95 12.84 0.66
C VAL A 155 12.09 13.69 0.10
N HIS A 156 13.34 13.43 0.48
CA HIS A 156 14.53 14.04 -0.08
C HIS A 156 15.08 13.24 -1.25
N GLN A 157 14.33 13.20 -2.37
CA GLN A 157 14.67 12.36 -3.50
C GLN A 157 16.07 12.68 -4.09
N ASN A 158 16.87 11.62 -4.20
CA ASN A 158 17.78 11.53 -5.34
C ASN A 158 16.92 11.27 -6.56
N GLN A 159 16.76 12.22 -7.47
CA GLN A 159 16.26 11.85 -8.80
C GLN A 159 17.13 10.70 -9.29
N PRO A 160 16.60 9.52 -9.58
CA PRO A 160 17.39 8.51 -10.24
C PRO A 160 17.88 9.15 -11.52
N ALA A 161 19.21 9.21 -11.70
CA ALA A 161 19.79 9.65 -12.95
C ALA A 161 19.01 8.96 -14.09
N ALA A 162 18.81 9.66 -15.19
CA ALA A 162 18.14 9.15 -16.37
C ALA A 162 18.93 7.98 -16.95
N VAL A 163 18.92 6.85 -16.25
CA VAL A 163 19.49 5.59 -16.71
C VAL A 163 18.44 4.92 -17.54
N ALA A 164 18.86 4.61 -18.75
CA ALA A 164 18.06 4.03 -19.82
C ALA A 164 16.92 3.14 -19.37
N ALA A 165 15.74 3.39 -19.95
CA ALA A 165 14.47 2.73 -19.76
C ALA A 165 14.46 1.27 -20.28
N ALA A 166 15.39 0.42 -19.83
CA ALA A 166 15.66 -0.83 -20.53
C ALA A 166 14.90 -2.06 -20.06
N ALA A 167 14.27 -2.05 -18.88
CA ALA A 167 13.66 -3.28 -18.37
C ALA A 167 12.15 -3.21 -18.12
N PHE A 168 11.60 -2.05 -17.82
CA PHE A 168 10.17 -1.91 -17.54
C PHE A 168 9.66 -0.58 -18.10
N LYS A 169 8.67 -0.63 -18.97
CA LYS A 169 8.05 0.54 -19.62
C LYS A 169 7.15 1.38 -18.67
N GLN A 170 7.28 1.25 -17.37
CA GLN A 170 6.48 2.06 -16.45
C GLN A 170 6.99 3.50 -16.43
N PRO A 171 6.08 4.50 -16.44
CA PRO A 171 6.46 5.89 -16.30
C PRO A 171 7.16 6.11 -14.95
N LEU A 172 8.20 6.93 -14.96
CA LEU A 172 8.85 7.38 -13.74
C LEU A 172 7.83 8.11 -12.87
N THR A 173 7.50 7.53 -11.73
CA THR A 173 6.54 8.15 -10.81
C THR A 173 7.27 9.12 -9.87
N THR A 174 7.57 10.31 -10.38
CA THR A 174 8.13 11.41 -9.56
C THR A 174 7.14 11.85 -8.47
N ASP A 175 5.85 11.61 -8.68
CA ASP A 175 4.78 12.07 -7.80
C ASP A 175 4.64 11.25 -6.50
N THR A 176 5.16 10.02 -6.48
CA THR A 176 5.04 9.12 -5.33
C THR A 176 6.25 9.12 -4.40
N LEU A 177 7.30 9.87 -4.75
CA LEU A 177 8.55 9.97 -3.98
C LEU A 177 9.19 8.61 -3.68
N PHE A 178 9.16 7.67 -4.62
CA PHE A 178 9.81 6.37 -4.45
C PHE A 178 11.34 6.45 -4.54
N PRO A 179 12.08 5.68 -3.73
CA PRO A 179 13.54 5.62 -3.80
C PRO A 179 14.06 4.88 -5.05
N LYS A 180 13.17 4.18 -5.75
CA LYS A 180 13.46 3.42 -6.98
C LYS A 180 12.73 4.05 -8.16
N ARG A 181 13.10 3.60 -9.36
CA ARG A 181 12.54 4.12 -10.62
C ARG A 181 11.08 3.75 -10.82
N THR A 182 10.71 2.55 -10.38
CA THR A 182 9.35 2.04 -10.54
C THR A 182 8.78 1.57 -9.21
N GLN A 183 7.47 1.55 -9.10
CA GLN A 183 6.77 0.97 -7.96
C GLN A 183 7.14 -0.50 -7.75
N MET A 184 7.26 -1.25 -8.84
CA MET A 184 7.59 -2.68 -8.78
C MET A 184 8.95 -2.94 -8.13
N GLU A 185 9.95 -2.12 -8.45
CA GLU A 185 11.29 -2.25 -7.85
C GLU A 185 11.25 -2.03 -6.34
N VAL A 186 10.44 -1.10 -5.85
CA VAL A 186 10.21 -0.89 -4.40
C VAL A 186 9.57 -2.13 -3.77
N CYS A 187 8.51 -2.65 -4.38
CA CYS A 187 7.79 -3.81 -3.86
C CYS A 187 8.68 -5.07 -3.84
N PHE A 188 9.50 -5.27 -4.86
CA PHE A 188 10.34 -6.47 -5.00
C PHE A 188 11.49 -6.55 -4.00
N GLU A 189 11.83 -5.49 -3.30
CA GLU A 189 12.81 -5.56 -2.21
C GLU A 189 12.37 -6.52 -1.09
N CYS A 190 11.06 -6.62 -0.87
CA CYS A 190 10.47 -7.49 0.15
C CYS A 190 9.60 -8.61 -0.44
N HIS A 191 9.22 -8.53 -1.72
CA HIS A 191 8.37 -9.51 -2.41
C HIS A 191 9.08 -10.21 -3.57
N PRO A 192 10.24 -10.90 -3.35
CA PRO A 192 11.03 -11.51 -4.43
C PRO A 192 10.29 -12.65 -5.14
N MET A 193 9.41 -13.37 -4.43
CA MET A 193 8.57 -14.41 -5.04
C MET A 193 7.67 -13.83 -6.13
N ARG A 194 7.09 -12.65 -5.91
CA ARG A 194 6.23 -12.00 -6.91
C ARG A 194 7.03 -11.55 -8.13
N ARG A 195 8.26 -11.09 -7.90
CA ARG A 195 9.21 -10.84 -9.01
C ARG A 195 9.44 -12.08 -9.85
N ALA A 196 9.71 -13.23 -9.22
CA ALA A 196 9.93 -14.50 -9.92
C ALA A 196 8.67 -14.97 -10.67
N GLN A 197 7.48 -14.83 -10.08
CA GLN A 197 6.23 -15.20 -10.72
C GLN A 197 5.96 -14.40 -11.98
N LEU A 198 6.21 -13.09 -11.96
CA LEU A 198 6.03 -12.21 -13.13
C LEU A 198 7.01 -12.50 -14.27
N GLN A 199 8.05 -13.32 -14.07
CA GLN A 199 8.93 -13.78 -15.15
C GLN A 199 8.37 -14.99 -15.92
N ARG A 200 7.27 -15.58 -15.44
CA ARG A 200 6.64 -16.73 -16.12
C ARG A 200 6.00 -16.31 -17.43
N SER A 201 5.77 -17.29 -18.31
CA SER A 201 5.27 -17.07 -19.68
C SER A 201 3.88 -16.44 -19.74
N SER A 202 3.04 -16.71 -18.75
CA SER A 202 1.71 -16.10 -18.59
C SER A 202 1.71 -15.24 -17.32
N HIS A 203 1.58 -13.93 -17.47
CA HIS A 203 1.56 -12.96 -16.36
C HIS A 203 0.68 -11.77 -16.72
N MET A 204 0.23 -11.04 -15.70
CA MET A 204 -0.43 -9.75 -15.91
C MET A 204 0.57 -8.72 -16.47
N PRO A 205 0.12 -7.75 -17.30
CA PRO A 205 1.01 -6.85 -18.04
C PRO A 205 1.62 -5.74 -17.16
N LEU A 206 2.21 -6.15 -16.02
CA LEU A 206 2.95 -5.27 -15.14
C LEU A 206 4.33 -4.94 -15.72
N ARG A 207 5.02 -5.94 -16.28
CA ARG A 207 6.35 -5.76 -16.91
C ARG A 207 6.30 -4.84 -18.12
N GLU A 208 5.20 -4.87 -18.83
CA GLU A 208 4.92 -4.07 -20.02
C GLU A 208 4.48 -2.64 -19.67
N GLY A 209 4.25 -2.36 -18.39
CA GLY A 209 3.88 -1.04 -17.89
C GLY A 209 2.41 -0.66 -18.06
N SER A 210 1.57 -1.59 -18.50
CA SER A 210 0.12 -1.34 -18.62
C SER A 210 -0.59 -1.41 -17.26
N MET A 211 0.03 -2.05 -16.27
CA MET A 211 -0.47 -2.18 -14.90
C MET A 211 0.66 -1.96 -13.90
N ALA A 212 0.28 -1.70 -12.65
CA ALA A 212 1.17 -1.62 -11.50
C ALA A 212 0.65 -2.52 -10.36
N CYS A 213 1.47 -2.79 -9.35
CA CYS A 213 1.02 -3.53 -8.17
C CYS A 213 -0.19 -2.84 -7.52
N ALA A 214 -0.19 -1.50 -7.50
CA ALA A 214 -1.29 -0.69 -6.98
C ALA A 214 -2.56 -0.70 -7.84
N SER A 215 -2.55 -1.29 -9.03
CA SER A 215 -3.79 -1.49 -9.80
C SER A 215 -4.74 -2.48 -9.10
N CYS A 216 -4.17 -3.41 -8.33
CA CYS A 216 -4.91 -4.43 -7.59
C CYS A 216 -4.78 -4.30 -6.07
N HIS A 217 -3.65 -3.78 -5.57
CA HIS A 217 -3.35 -3.66 -4.15
C HIS A 217 -3.26 -2.21 -3.71
N ASN A 218 -3.79 -1.91 -2.51
CA ASN A 218 -3.47 -0.67 -1.82
C ASN A 218 -2.40 -0.96 -0.75
N PRO A 219 -1.13 -0.56 -0.96
CA PRO A 219 -0.06 -0.84 -0.02
C PRO A 219 -0.23 -0.15 1.34
N HIS A 220 -1.13 0.83 1.43
CA HIS A 220 -1.47 1.52 2.68
C HIS A 220 -2.57 0.81 3.48
N GLY A 221 -3.00 -0.38 3.05
CA GLY A 221 -4.10 -1.12 3.65
C GLY A 221 -5.34 -1.17 2.76
N GLY A 222 -6.27 -2.03 3.11
CA GLY A 222 -7.49 -2.23 2.32
C GLY A 222 -8.54 -2.98 3.12
N PRO A 223 -9.75 -3.14 2.56
CA PRO A 223 -10.87 -3.75 3.26
C PRO A 223 -10.74 -5.27 3.49
N ASN A 224 -9.60 -5.85 3.10
CA ASN A 224 -9.34 -7.28 3.21
C ASN A 224 -7.88 -7.57 3.54
N PRO A 225 -7.55 -8.78 4.06
CA PRO A 225 -6.19 -9.14 4.49
C PRO A 225 -5.13 -9.12 3.37
N LYS A 226 -5.54 -9.16 2.10
CA LYS A 226 -4.64 -9.10 0.94
C LYS A 226 -4.40 -7.66 0.48
N MET A 227 -4.96 -6.69 1.19
CA MET A 227 -4.89 -5.26 0.86
C MET A 227 -5.30 -4.98 -0.60
N LEU A 228 -6.36 -5.64 -1.08
CA LEU A 228 -6.89 -5.37 -2.41
C LEU A 228 -7.64 -4.03 -2.41
N VAL A 229 -7.69 -3.40 -3.59
CA VAL A 229 -8.40 -2.12 -3.81
C VAL A 229 -9.92 -2.26 -3.77
N ALA A 230 -10.44 -3.49 -3.73
CA ALA A 230 -11.86 -3.80 -3.57
C ALA A 230 -12.06 -4.85 -2.46
N ALA A 231 -13.29 -5.05 -2.01
CA ALA A 231 -13.61 -5.93 -0.90
C ALA A 231 -13.24 -7.40 -1.17
N THR A 232 -13.39 -7.86 -2.40
CA THR A 232 -13.10 -9.23 -2.81
C THR A 232 -12.12 -9.31 -3.98
N VAL A 233 -11.60 -10.50 -4.23
CA VAL A 233 -10.79 -10.80 -5.43
C VAL A 233 -11.60 -10.52 -6.68
N ASN A 234 -12.84 -11.02 -6.73
CA ASN A 234 -13.71 -10.87 -7.90
C ASN A 234 -13.99 -9.41 -8.20
N GLU A 235 -14.37 -8.60 -7.19
CA GLU A 235 -14.59 -7.17 -7.37
C GLU A 235 -13.34 -6.43 -7.86
N THR A 236 -12.16 -6.90 -7.47
CA THR A 236 -10.90 -6.35 -7.97
C THR A 236 -10.69 -6.70 -9.45
N CYS A 237 -10.99 -7.94 -9.84
CA CYS A 237 -10.89 -8.39 -11.23
C CYS A 237 -11.90 -7.71 -12.14
N TYR A 238 -13.13 -7.52 -11.67
CA TYR A 238 -14.23 -6.89 -12.43
C TYR A 238 -13.99 -5.42 -12.78
N LYS A 239 -13.03 -4.77 -12.16
CA LYS A 239 -12.64 -3.41 -12.57
C LYS A 239 -12.12 -3.35 -14.02
N CYS A 240 -11.52 -4.43 -14.49
CA CYS A 240 -11.00 -4.55 -15.84
C CYS A 240 -11.70 -5.64 -16.66
N HIS A 241 -12.38 -6.58 -16.00
CA HIS A 241 -13.12 -7.69 -16.60
C HIS A 241 -14.61 -7.66 -16.26
N PRO A 242 -15.33 -6.54 -16.57
CA PRO A 242 -16.75 -6.42 -16.25
C PRO A 242 -17.61 -7.49 -16.97
N GLU A 243 -17.16 -7.99 -18.11
CA GLU A 243 -17.82 -9.03 -18.88
C GLU A 243 -17.89 -10.39 -18.15
N ARG A 244 -17.09 -10.56 -17.08
CA ARG A 244 -17.10 -11.78 -16.26
C ARG A 244 -18.00 -11.69 -15.03
N ARG A 245 -18.56 -10.50 -14.78
CA ARG A 245 -19.41 -10.26 -13.61
C ARG A 245 -20.80 -10.87 -13.74
N GLY A 246 -21.32 -10.96 -14.94
CA GLY A 246 -22.72 -11.33 -15.15
C GLY A 246 -23.68 -10.14 -15.06
N PRO A 247 -24.94 -10.37 -14.74
CA PRO A 247 -25.54 -11.65 -14.33
C PRO A 247 -25.58 -12.66 -15.46
N PHE A 248 -25.37 -13.94 -15.11
CA PHE A 248 -25.54 -15.06 -16.02
C PHE A 248 -26.77 -15.88 -15.62
N LEU A 249 -27.48 -16.39 -16.61
CA LEU A 249 -28.63 -17.26 -16.38
C LEU A 249 -28.16 -18.61 -15.77
N PHE A 250 -26.98 -19.05 -16.19
CA PHE A 250 -26.33 -20.27 -15.69
C PHE A 250 -24.95 -19.85 -15.15
N GLU A 251 -24.86 -19.77 -13.84
CA GLU A 251 -23.62 -19.40 -13.14
C GLU A 251 -22.79 -20.63 -12.84
N HIS A 252 -21.47 -20.50 -12.91
CA HIS A 252 -20.53 -21.50 -12.44
C HIS A 252 -20.05 -21.08 -11.04
N PRO A 253 -20.46 -21.77 -9.96
CA PRO A 253 -20.24 -21.31 -8.59
C PRO A 253 -18.80 -20.93 -8.25
N PRO A 254 -17.73 -21.70 -8.59
CA PRO A 254 -16.36 -21.31 -8.27
C PRO A 254 -15.92 -19.98 -8.91
N VAL A 255 -16.51 -19.62 -10.07
CA VAL A 255 -16.23 -18.36 -10.74
C VAL A 255 -16.86 -17.20 -9.99
N MET A 256 -18.08 -17.39 -9.49
CA MET A 256 -18.80 -16.38 -8.71
C MET A 256 -18.15 -16.17 -7.33
N GLU A 257 -17.56 -17.22 -6.78
CA GLU A 257 -16.90 -17.12 -5.47
C GLU A 257 -15.54 -16.46 -5.54
N ASN A 258 -14.61 -16.95 -6.40
CA ASN A 258 -13.23 -16.46 -6.40
C ASN A 258 -12.48 -16.80 -7.70
N CYS A 259 -12.16 -15.79 -8.49
CA CYS A 259 -11.36 -15.95 -9.71
C CYS A 259 -10.01 -16.64 -9.46
N SER A 260 -9.40 -16.42 -8.28
CA SER A 260 -8.12 -17.04 -7.94
C SER A 260 -8.24 -18.54 -7.55
N THR A 261 -9.42 -19.13 -7.60
CA THR A 261 -9.56 -20.60 -7.55
C THR A 261 -8.86 -21.25 -8.74
N CYS A 262 -9.03 -20.70 -9.93
CA CYS A 262 -8.46 -21.22 -11.18
C CYS A 262 -7.23 -20.43 -11.66
N HIS A 263 -7.15 -19.13 -11.39
CA HIS A 263 -6.12 -18.24 -11.90
C HIS A 263 -5.09 -17.84 -10.85
N GLU A 264 -3.81 -17.71 -11.29
CA GLU A 264 -2.69 -17.14 -10.50
C GLU A 264 -2.31 -15.77 -11.09
N PRO A 265 -2.84 -14.67 -10.55
CA PRO A 265 -2.70 -13.34 -11.17
C PRO A 265 -1.27 -12.80 -11.21
N HIS A 266 -0.36 -13.33 -10.38
CA HIS A 266 1.03 -12.88 -10.37
C HIS A 266 1.90 -13.59 -11.42
N GLY A 267 1.39 -14.64 -12.03
CA GLY A 267 2.05 -15.32 -13.13
C GLY A 267 2.06 -16.84 -13.01
N SER A 268 1.86 -17.49 -14.14
CA SER A 268 1.80 -18.93 -14.31
C SER A 268 2.67 -19.38 -15.49
N ALA A 269 3.15 -20.60 -15.43
CA ALA A 269 3.77 -21.27 -16.57
C ALA A 269 2.72 -21.81 -17.58
N ARG A 270 1.43 -21.58 -17.30
CA ARG A 270 0.31 -22.04 -18.11
C ARG A 270 -0.42 -20.88 -18.76
N PRO A 271 -0.99 -21.05 -19.96
CA PRO A 271 -1.76 -19.98 -20.62
C PRO A 271 -2.88 -19.46 -19.71
N GLN A 272 -3.29 -18.20 -19.95
CA GLN A 272 -4.43 -17.56 -19.28
C GLN A 272 -4.30 -17.54 -17.74
N LEU A 273 -3.06 -17.52 -17.22
CA LEU A 273 -2.77 -17.50 -15.79
C LEU A 273 -3.34 -18.72 -15.02
N LEU A 274 -3.60 -19.84 -15.68
CA LEU A 274 -4.17 -21.01 -15.02
C LEU A 274 -3.19 -21.62 -14.02
N LYS A 275 -3.69 -22.05 -12.87
CA LYS A 275 -2.91 -22.79 -11.86
C LYS A 275 -2.50 -24.17 -12.33
N LEU A 276 -3.41 -24.85 -13.02
CA LEU A 276 -3.21 -26.17 -13.64
C LEU A 276 -3.74 -26.13 -15.07
N ASN A 277 -3.23 -27.01 -15.92
CA ASN A 277 -3.81 -27.19 -17.24
C ASN A 277 -5.12 -27.97 -17.18
N PRO A 278 -6.13 -27.64 -18.01
CA PRO A 278 -7.21 -28.57 -18.30
C PRO A 278 -6.65 -29.86 -18.95
N PRO A 279 -7.20 -31.06 -18.66
CA PRO A 279 -8.39 -31.29 -17.85
C PRO A 279 -8.15 -31.34 -16.34
N ARG A 280 -6.87 -31.37 -15.88
CA ARG A 280 -6.51 -31.54 -14.46
C ARG A 280 -7.15 -30.47 -13.56
N LEU A 281 -7.17 -29.20 -14.00
CA LEU A 281 -7.81 -28.12 -13.24
C LEU A 281 -9.29 -28.40 -12.98
N CYS A 282 -9.99 -28.89 -13.99
CA CYS A 282 -11.42 -29.21 -13.87
C CYS A 282 -11.68 -30.43 -12.96
N GLN A 283 -10.78 -31.41 -13.05
CA GLN A 283 -10.85 -32.65 -12.28
C GLN A 283 -10.61 -32.48 -10.77
N GLU A 284 -10.08 -31.31 -10.35
CA GLU A 284 -9.97 -30.98 -8.92
C GLU A 284 -11.34 -30.96 -8.21
N CYS A 285 -12.42 -30.65 -8.96
CA CYS A 285 -13.79 -30.61 -8.46
C CYS A 285 -14.70 -31.62 -9.19
N HIS A 286 -14.43 -31.91 -10.46
CA HIS A 286 -15.22 -32.75 -11.32
C HIS A 286 -14.60 -34.15 -11.49
N ALA A 287 -14.25 -34.80 -10.36
CA ALA A 287 -13.60 -36.12 -10.39
C ALA A 287 -14.54 -37.26 -10.86
N SER A 288 -15.82 -37.13 -10.59
CA SER A 288 -16.83 -38.12 -10.95
C SER A 288 -18.04 -37.45 -11.59
N THR A 289 -17.89 -37.04 -12.83
CA THR A 289 -19.01 -36.57 -13.64
C THR A 289 -19.55 -37.76 -14.42
N GLY A 290 -20.86 -37.94 -14.56
CA GLY A 290 -21.46 -38.97 -15.41
C GLY A 290 -21.08 -38.90 -16.90
N HIS A 291 -20.09 -38.07 -17.21
CA HIS A 291 -19.44 -38.00 -18.50
C HIS A 291 -18.58 -39.22 -18.71
N PRO A 292 -18.64 -39.89 -19.87
CA PRO A 292 -17.79 -41.03 -20.15
C PRO A 292 -16.31 -40.62 -20.11
N SER A 293 -15.74 -40.65 -18.91
CA SER A 293 -14.30 -40.35 -18.67
C SER A 293 -13.42 -41.57 -18.93
N ALA A 294 -14.02 -42.76 -19.03
CA ALA A 294 -13.34 -43.97 -19.47
C ALA A 294 -13.74 -44.30 -20.91
N PRO A 295 -12.81 -44.54 -21.82
CA PRO A 295 -13.14 -44.93 -23.17
C PRO A 295 -13.78 -46.31 -23.18
N GLN A 296 -15.07 -46.33 -23.40
CA GLN A 296 -15.80 -47.60 -23.61
C GLN A 296 -15.56 -48.14 -25.02
N LEU A 297 -15.10 -47.31 -25.93
CA LEU A 297 -14.78 -47.66 -27.32
C LEU A 297 -13.40 -47.12 -27.69
N ALA A 298 -12.63 -47.90 -28.45
CA ALA A 298 -11.28 -47.53 -28.89
C ALA A 298 -11.21 -46.17 -29.65
N THR A 299 -12.27 -45.76 -30.32
CA THR A 299 -12.39 -44.50 -31.04
C THR A 299 -12.64 -43.32 -30.14
N SER A 300 -13.00 -43.52 -28.88
CA SER A 300 -13.33 -42.44 -27.95
C SER A 300 -12.08 -41.70 -27.37
N HIS A 301 -10.87 -42.23 -27.56
CA HIS A 301 -9.62 -41.58 -27.11
C HIS A 301 -9.42 -40.18 -27.71
N TYR A 302 -9.95 -39.89 -28.88
CA TYR A 302 -9.91 -38.55 -29.48
C TYR A 302 -10.74 -37.52 -28.71
N VAL A 303 -11.72 -37.97 -27.95
CA VAL A 303 -12.58 -37.11 -27.11
C VAL A 303 -11.97 -36.90 -25.73
N PHE A 304 -11.34 -37.91 -25.16
CA PHE A 304 -10.91 -37.92 -23.75
C PHE A 304 -9.59 -37.22 -23.48
N ASN A 305 -8.69 -37.15 -24.46
CA ASN A 305 -7.41 -36.45 -24.30
C ASN A 305 -7.45 -34.97 -24.68
N ARG A 306 -8.66 -34.42 -24.89
CA ARG A 306 -8.88 -33.03 -25.20
C ARG A 306 -9.26 -32.23 -23.97
N GLY A 307 -8.95 -30.93 -23.96
CA GLY A 307 -9.34 -30.04 -22.86
C GLY A 307 -10.88 -29.96 -22.74
N CYS A 308 -11.39 -29.95 -21.52
CA CYS A 308 -12.84 -29.84 -21.25
C CYS A 308 -13.45 -28.59 -21.94
N THR A 309 -12.70 -27.53 -22.04
CA THR A 309 -13.10 -26.25 -22.67
C THR A 309 -13.35 -26.33 -24.17
N ASN A 310 -12.96 -27.43 -24.85
CA ASN A 310 -13.34 -27.65 -26.25
C ASN A 310 -14.85 -27.83 -26.45
N CYS A 311 -15.52 -28.37 -25.44
CA CYS A 311 -16.97 -28.56 -25.42
C CYS A 311 -17.64 -27.61 -24.42
N HIS A 312 -17.04 -27.40 -23.25
CA HIS A 312 -17.55 -26.53 -22.19
C HIS A 312 -16.84 -25.14 -22.24
N SER A 313 -17.11 -24.37 -23.31
CA SER A 313 -16.40 -23.12 -23.56
C SER A 313 -16.86 -21.93 -22.72
N GLN A 314 -18.04 -22.02 -22.09
CA GLN A 314 -18.68 -20.93 -21.34
C GLN A 314 -18.55 -21.08 -19.82
N ILE A 315 -17.40 -21.58 -19.35
CA ILE A 315 -17.17 -21.92 -17.92
C ILE A 315 -17.28 -20.73 -16.95
N HIS A 316 -17.17 -19.49 -17.46
CA HIS A 316 -17.32 -18.29 -16.62
C HIS A 316 -18.78 -17.89 -16.37
N GLY A 317 -19.71 -18.60 -16.96
CA GLY A 317 -21.14 -18.34 -16.93
C GLY A 317 -21.71 -18.22 -18.33
N SER A 318 -23.00 -18.56 -18.50
CA SER A 318 -23.66 -18.58 -19.79
C SER A 318 -25.09 -18.09 -19.72
N ASN A 319 -25.50 -17.37 -20.75
CA ASN A 319 -26.88 -17.03 -21.05
C ASN A 319 -27.42 -17.85 -22.25
N HIS A 320 -26.64 -18.82 -22.72
CA HIS A 320 -26.97 -19.63 -23.88
C HIS A 320 -28.01 -20.73 -23.54
N PRO A 321 -28.95 -21.03 -24.46
CA PRO A 321 -29.99 -22.07 -24.24
C PRO A 321 -29.46 -23.48 -23.98
N ALA A 322 -28.18 -23.77 -24.29
CA ALA A 322 -27.53 -25.03 -23.93
C ALA A 322 -27.49 -25.33 -22.42
N GLY A 323 -27.77 -24.31 -21.60
CA GLY A 323 -27.97 -24.44 -20.17
C GLY A 323 -26.71 -24.57 -19.35
N SER A 324 -26.86 -25.18 -18.17
CA SER A 324 -25.83 -25.33 -17.15
C SER A 324 -24.63 -26.22 -17.53
N ARG A 325 -24.63 -26.77 -18.73
CA ARG A 325 -23.48 -27.51 -19.27
C ARG A 325 -22.38 -26.60 -19.84
N PHE A 326 -22.63 -25.29 -19.90
CA PHE A 326 -21.67 -24.27 -20.37
C PHE A 326 -21.13 -24.56 -21.78
N GLN A 327 -21.93 -25.18 -22.61
CA GLN A 327 -21.63 -25.43 -24.03
C GLN A 327 -22.07 -24.20 -24.86
N ARG A 328 -21.51 -24.09 -26.07
CA ARG A 328 -22.01 -23.17 -27.09
C ARG A 328 -23.31 -23.66 -27.67
#